data_9b37c16925c58fe69389fc9eb92c7e9f
#
_entry.id   9b37c16925c58fe69389fc9eb92c7e9f
#
_cell.length_a   1.000
_cell.length_b   1.000
_cell.length_c   1.000
_cell.angle_alpha   90.00
_cell.angle_beta   90.00
_cell.angle_gamma   90.00
#
_symmetry.space_group_name_H-M   'P 1'
#
loop_
_entity.id
_entity.type
_entity.pdbx_description
1 polymer ?
#
loop_
_entity_poly.entity_id
_entity_poly.type
_entity_poly.pdbx_seq_one_letter_code
_entity_poly.pdbx_strand_id
1 'polypeptide(L)'
;QNKKITALDIAPSMLEITKQRVKALGKDNDVEFILEDYLNYKPSKKFDVACVMGFFDYVEEPVEVLKKLLNDVEKEIYISIPDAKGLLAVQRKIRYKLRNCPLFLYSLQYLKDSLKAAGCLENSQIIDIDRGYFVKIRK
;
A
#
# COMPACT_ATOMS: atom_id res chain seq x y z
N GLN A 1 4.01 -21.89 12.13
CA GLN A 1 4.00 -20.65 12.94
C GLN A 1 2.66 -19.97 12.73
N ASN A 2 1.88 -19.79 13.78
CA ASN A 2 0.64 -19.00 13.74
C ASN A 2 1.01 -17.54 13.48
N LYS A 3 0.76 -17.05 12.27
CA LYS A 3 0.93 -15.64 11.90
C LYS A 3 -0.36 -14.92 12.25
N LYS A 4 -0.25 -13.81 12.99
CA LYS A 4 -1.37 -12.89 13.19
C LYS A 4 -1.34 -11.86 12.05
N ILE A 5 -2.49 -11.63 11.45
CA ILE A 5 -2.66 -10.71 10.31
C ILE A 5 -3.62 -9.60 10.76
N THR A 6 -3.28 -8.36 10.43
CA THR A 6 -4.19 -7.21 10.54
C THR A 6 -4.52 -6.76 9.13
N ALA A 7 -5.78 -6.80 8.76
CA ALA A 7 -6.32 -6.27 7.51
C ALA A 7 -6.96 -4.90 7.80
N LEU A 8 -6.38 -3.84 7.23
CA LEU A 8 -6.84 -2.48 7.42
C LEU A 8 -7.26 -1.87 6.08
N ASP A 9 -8.43 -1.28 6.04
CA ASP A 9 -8.94 -0.55 4.89
C ASP A 9 -9.90 0.56 5.36
N ILE A 10 -9.95 1.67 4.63
CA ILE A 10 -10.90 2.76 4.86
C ILE A 10 -12.29 2.46 4.28
N ALA A 11 -12.38 1.54 3.31
CA ALA A 11 -13.60 1.19 2.61
C ALA A 11 -14.29 -0.02 3.26
N PRO A 12 -15.50 0.15 3.85
CA PRO A 12 -16.22 -0.95 4.50
C PRO A 12 -16.50 -2.13 3.57
N SER A 13 -16.83 -1.84 2.30
CA SER A 13 -17.11 -2.86 1.28
C SER A 13 -15.88 -3.72 0.97
N MET A 14 -14.68 -3.15 0.98
CA MET A 14 -13.44 -3.88 0.73
C MET A 14 -13.09 -4.79 1.91
N LEU A 15 -13.28 -4.33 3.14
CA LEU A 15 -13.13 -5.18 4.33
C LEU A 15 -14.13 -6.32 4.35
N GLU A 16 -15.38 -6.08 3.94
CA GLU A 16 -16.39 -7.14 3.90
C GLU A 16 -16.02 -8.23 2.87
N ILE A 17 -15.58 -7.83 1.68
CA ILE A 17 -15.07 -8.78 0.66
C ILE A 17 -13.88 -9.56 1.21
N THR A 18 -12.97 -8.89 1.93
CA THR A 18 -11.80 -9.54 2.52
C THR A 18 -12.21 -10.55 3.59
N LYS A 19 -13.15 -10.20 4.48
CA LYS A 19 -13.72 -11.11 5.49
C LYS A 19 -14.31 -12.36 4.86
N GLN A 20 -15.12 -12.20 3.81
CA GLN A 20 -15.73 -13.34 3.12
C GLN A 20 -14.68 -14.28 2.51
N ARG A 21 -13.63 -13.72 1.90
CA ARG A 21 -12.52 -14.51 1.32
C ARG A 21 -11.72 -15.24 2.40
N VAL A 22 -11.40 -14.57 3.49
CA VAL A 22 -10.65 -15.16 4.62
C VAL A 22 -11.47 -16.29 5.26
N LYS A 23 -12.77 -16.08 5.45
CA LYS A 23 -13.69 -17.10 5.97
C LYS A 23 -13.78 -18.32 5.04
N ALA A 24 -13.85 -18.09 3.74
CA ALA A 24 -13.87 -19.18 2.74
C ALA A 24 -12.59 -20.02 2.77
N LEU A 25 -11.47 -19.46 3.23
CA LEU A 25 -10.19 -20.16 3.43
C LEU A 25 -10.06 -20.80 4.82
N GLY A 26 -11.05 -20.65 5.71
CA GLY A 26 -11.00 -21.15 7.10
C GLY A 26 -9.92 -20.49 7.96
N LYS A 27 -9.63 -19.20 7.69
CA LYS A 27 -8.56 -18.42 8.34
C LYS A 27 -9.07 -17.19 9.11
N ASP A 28 -10.36 -17.12 9.38
CA ASP A 28 -11.01 -16.00 10.05
C ASP A 28 -10.49 -15.74 11.48
N ASN A 29 -10.05 -16.78 12.19
CA ASN A 29 -9.47 -16.64 13.52
C ASN A 29 -8.05 -16.06 13.56
N ASP A 30 -7.37 -16.01 12.41
CA ASP A 30 -5.99 -15.53 12.29
C ASP A 30 -5.90 -14.06 11.85
N VAL A 31 -7.06 -13.43 11.53
CA VAL A 31 -7.12 -12.08 10.94
C VAL A 31 -7.95 -11.12 11.79
N GLU A 32 -7.34 -10.00 12.17
CA GLU A 32 -8.02 -8.85 12.75
C GLU A 32 -8.39 -7.88 11.62
N PHE A 33 -9.63 -7.36 11.61
CA PHE A 33 -10.13 -6.45 10.59
C PHE A 33 -10.37 -5.07 11.19
N ILE A 34 -9.72 -4.05 10.62
CA ILE A 34 -9.77 -2.68 11.10
C ILE A 34 -10.31 -1.77 9.99
N LEU A 35 -11.42 -1.08 10.27
CA LEU A 35 -12.01 -0.07 9.41
C LEU A 35 -11.49 1.29 9.86
N GLU A 36 -10.43 1.78 9.25
CA GLU A 36 -9.83 3.06 9.59
C GLU A 36 -8.92 3.57 8.46
N ASP A 37 -8.68 4.88 8.44
CA ASP A 37 -7.61 5.46 7.65
C ASP A 37 -6.25 5.09 8.26
N TYR A 38 -5.36 4.55 7.44
CA TYR A 38 -4.03 4.13 7.88
C TYR A 38 -3.24 5.27 8.54
N LEU A 39 -3.37 6.51 8.07
CA LEU A 39 -2.66 7.65 8.67
C LEU A 39 -3.13 7.95 10.10
N ASN A 40 -4.37 7.64 10.44
CA ASN A 40 -4.93 7.81 11.78
C ASN A 40 -4.69 6.59 12.69
N TYR A 41 -4.55 5.41 12.08
CA TYR A 41 -4.37 4.17 12.82
C TYR A 41 -3.06 4.14 13.61
N LYS A 42 -3.13 3.76 14.87
CA LYS A 42 -1.99 3.62 15.78
C LYS A 42 -1.89 2.18 16.25
N PRO A 43 -0.98 1.36 15.70
CA PRO A 43 -0.79 0.00 16.15
C PRO A 43 -0.28 -0.04 17.59
N SER A 44 -0.80 -0.95 18.39
CA SER A 44 -0.34 -1.16 19.79
C SER A 44 1.08 -1.70 19.86
N LYS A 45 1.54 -2.35 18.80
CA LYS A 45 2.90 -2.87 18.61
C LYS A 45 3.26 -2.81 17.14
N LYS A 46 4.55 -2.75 16.85
CA LYS A 46 5.02 -2.77 15.47
C LYS A 46 4.71 -4.10 14.77
N PHE A 47 4.52 -4.04 13.49
CA PHE A 47 4.36 -5.20 12.62
C PHE A 47 5.73 -5.73 12.18
N ASP A 48 5.87 -7.04 12.01
CA ASP A 48 7.07 -7.59 11.37
C ASP A 48 7.15 -7.20 9.89
N VAL A 49 6.00 -7.28 9.19
CA VAL A 49 5.91 -7.07 7.74
C VAL A 49 4.63 -6.31 7.41
N ALA A 50 4.70 -5.40 6.44
CA ALA A 50 3.53 -4.78 5.83
C ALA A 50 3.46 -5.08 4.32
N CYS A 51 2.24 -5.34 3.83
CA CYS A 51 1.92 -5.46 2.40
C CYS A 51 0.91 -4.37 2.04
N VAL A 52 1.33 -3.39 1.23
CA VAL A 52 0.55 -2.20 0.88
C VAL A 52 0.25 -2.25 -0.62
N MET A 53 -0.89 -2.86 -0.96
CA MET A 53 -1.27 -3.14 -2.34
C MET A 53 -2.48 -2.30 -2.77
N GLY A 54 -2.35 -1.53 -3.87
CA GLY A 54 -3.42 -0.70 -4.40
C GLY A 54 -3.80 0.52 -3.54
N PHE A 55 -3.03 0.82 -2.52
CA PHE A 55 -3.24 1.95 -1.61
C PHE A 55 -2.67 3.25 -2.19
N PHE A 56 -1.48 3.19 -2.79
CA PHE A 56 -0.80 4.37 -3.34
C PHE A 56 -1.49 4.97 -4.57
N ASP A 57 -2.43 4.27 -5.18
CA ASP A 57 -3.33 4.83 -6.22
C ASP A 57 -4.09 6.08 -5.71
N TYR A 58 -4.29 6.19 -4.40
CA TYR A 58 -5.09 7.24 -3.72
C TYR A 58 -4.25 8.21 -2.89
N VAL A 59 -2.93 8.10 -2.91
CA VAL A 59 -2.01 8.91 -2.10
C VAL A 59 -1.35 9.98 -2.97
N GLU A 60 -1.56 11.25 -2.65
CA GLU A 60 -0.91 12.37 -3.33
C GLU A 60 0.50 12.61 -2.75
N GLU A 61 0.62 12.61 -1.42
CA GLU A 61 1.86 12.89 -0.70
C GLU A 61 2.43 11.61 -0.05
N PRO A 62 3.22 10.82 -0.82
CA PRO A 62 3.66 9.50 -0.36
C PRO A 62 4.65 9.52 0.79
N VAL A 63 5.36 10.63 1.01
CA VAL A 63 6.46 10.71 2.00
C VAL A 63 5.95 10.49 3.42
N GLU A 64 4.77 11.03 3.77
CA GLU A 64 4.18 10.88 5.10
C GLU A 64 3.80 9.41 5.36
N VAL A 65 3.14 8.79 4.38
CA VAL A 65 2.78 7.36 4.45
C VAL A 65 4.02 6.48 4.58
N LEU A 66 5.06 6.74 3.78
CA LEU A 66 6.32 6.00 3.84
C LEU A 66 6.99 6.13 5.21
N LYS A 67 7.05 7.33 5.78
CA LYS A 67 7.61 7.55 7.13
C LYS A 67 6.81 6.81 8.20
N LYS A 68 5.48 6.82 8.10
CA LYS A 68 4.63 6.07 9.02
C LYS A 68 4.86 4.57 8.90
N LEU A 69 4.92 4.02 7.68
CA LEU A 69 5.24 2.62 7.44
C LEU A 69 6.61 2.23 8.04
N LEU A 70 7.61 3.08 7.86
CA LEU A 70 8.93 2.87 8.46
C LEU A 70 8.89 2.90 9.99
N ASN A 71 8.00 3.67 10.59
CA ASN A 71 7.82 3.67 12.05
C ASN A 71 7.10 2.42 12.54
N ASP A 72 6.05 2.00 11.85
CA ASP A 72 5.11 0.97 12.30
C ASP A 72 5.57 -0.47 12.00
N VAL A 73 6.57 -0.64 11.10
CA VAL A 73 7.06 -1.95 10.64
C VAL A 73 8.52 -2.17 11.07
N GLU A 74 8.87 -3.41 11.45
CA GLU A 74 10.21 -3.72 11.95
C GLU A 74 11.15 -4.31 10.90
N LYS A 75 10.66 -5.13 9.96
CA LYS A 75 11.53 -5.93 9.08
C LYS A 75 11.42 -5.58 7.61
N GLU A 76 10.25 -5.78 7.01
CA GLU A 76 10.07 -5.63 5.57
C GLU A 76 8.75 -4.95 5.21
N ILE A 77 8.78 -4.09 4.18
CA ILE A 77 7.60 -3.42 3.64
C ILE A 77 7.55 -3.72 2.15
N TYR A 78 6.39 -4.16 1.68
CA TYR A 78 6.11 -4.45 0.28
C TYR A 78 5.01 -3.53 -0.23
N ILE A 79 5.29 -2.78 -1.30
CA ILE A 79 4.40 -1.73 -1.81
C ILE A 79 4.19 -1.91 -3.30
N SER A 80 2.96 -1.81 -3.78
CA SER A 80 2.66 -1.60 -5.20
C SER A 80 2.40 -0.12 -5.46
N ILE A 81 3.09 0.44 -6.46
CA ILE A 81 3.01 1.84 -6.87
C ILE A 81 2.54 1.91 -8.32
N PRO A 82 1.48 2.67 -8.66
CA PRO A 82 1.01 2.80 -10.04
C PRO A 82 1.95 3.67 -10.87
N ASP A 83 2.33 3.21 -12.08
CA ASP A 83 3.18 3.97 -13.01
C ASP A 83 2.37 5.05 -13.77
N ALA A 84 3.03 6.17 -14.02
CA ALA A 84 2.52 7.27 -14.85
C ALA A 84 2.72 7.06 -16.35
N LYS A 85 3.41 5.98 -16.79
CA LYS A 85 3.78 5.74 -18.19
C LYS A 85 2.70 5.02 -18.99
N GLY A 86 2.73 5.26 -20.31
CA GLY A 86 2.00 4.50 -21.32
C GLY A 86 0.52 4.81 -21.47
N LEU A 87 -0.09 4.22 -22.49
CA LEU A 87 -1.51 4.41 -22.84
C LEU A 87 -2.47 3.93 -21.73
N LEU A 88 -2.06 2.91 -20.99
CA LEU A 88 -2.86 2.38 -19.87
C LEU A 88 -2.98 3.39 -18.72
N ALA A 89 -1.97 4.22 -18.48
CA ALA A 89 -2.03 5.29 -17.49
C ALA A 89 -3.09 6.35 -17.89
N VAL A 90 -3.16 6.70 -19.18
CA VAL A 90 -4.17 7.62 -19.70
C VAL A 90 -5.56 7.03 -19.56
N GLN A 91 -5.75 5.77 -19.96
CA GLN A 91 -7.03 5.06 -19.82
C GLN A 91 -7.48 4.97 -18.35
N ARG A 92 -6.55 4.69 -17.43
CA ARG A 92 -6.83 4.67 -15.98
C ARG A 92 -7.29 6.05 -15.50
N LYS A 93 -6.58 7.14 -15.87
CA LYS A 93 -6.96 8.51 -15.51
C LYS A 93 -8.38 8.85 -15.96
N ILE A 94 -8.74 8.54 -17.21
CA ILE A 94 -10.08 8.81 -17.76
C ILE A 94 -11.13 8.03 -16.96
N ARG A 95 -10.92 6.73 -16.74
CA ARG A 95 -11.87 5.86 -16.03
C ARG A 95 -12.08 6.31 -14.59
N TYR A 96 -11.02 6.71 -13.87
CA TYR A 96 -11.11 7.17 -12.50
C TYR A 96 -11.76 8.56 -12.40
N LYS A 97 -11.46 9.46 -13.37
CA LYS A 97 -12.13 10.76 -13.47
C LYS A 97 -13.63 10.61 -13.65
N LEU A 98 -14.09 9.68 -14.51
CA LEU A 98 -15.53 9.39 -14.72
C LEU A 98 -16.22 8.85 -13.46
N ARG A 99 -15.47 8.30 -12.52
CA ARG A 99 -15.97 7.76 -11.24
C ARG A 99 -15.81 8.72 -10.07
N ASN A 100 -15.37 9.97 -10.32
CA ASN A 100 -15.02 10.94 -9.28
C ASN A 100 -14.07 10.37 -8.20
N CYS A 101 -13.16 9.49 -8.62
CA CYS A 101 -12.20 8.85 -7.73
C CYS A 101 -10.80 9.42 -8.02
N PRO A 102 -10.07 9.90 -7.01
CA PRO A 102 -8.71 10.37 -7.22
C PRO A 102 -7.82 9.21 -7.70
N LEU A 103 -6.87 9.52 -8.59
CA LEU A 103 -5.84 8.57 -9.01
C LEU A 103 -4.53 9.33 -9.15
N PHE A 104 -3.57 8.96 -8.34
CA PHE A 104 -2.22 9.48 -8.39
C PHE A 104 -1.30 8.44 -9.04
N LEU A 105 -0.57 8.87 -10.06
CA LEU A 105 0.37 8.05 -10.82
C LEU A 105 1.78 8.58 -10.61
N TYR A 106 2.73 7.69 -10.43
CA TYR A 106 4.10 8.03 -10.05
C TYR A 106 5.05 7.83 -11.23
N SER A 107 5.90 8.83 -11.50
CA SER A 107 7.09 8.60 -12.30
C SER A 107 8.16 7.89 -11.45
N LEU A 108 9.08 7.17 -12.11
CA LEU A 108 10.19 6.53 -11.40
C LEU A 108 11.04 7.55 -10.61
N GLN A 109 11.22 8.76 -11.18
CA GLN A 109 11.98 9.81 -10.51
C GLN A 109 11.27 10.29 -9.25
N TYR A 110 9.95 10.59 -9.34
CA TYR A 110 9.16 11.02 -8.19
C TYR A 110 9.13 9.96 -7.08
N LEU A 111 9.02 8.67 -7.46
CA LEU A 111 9.10 7.57 -6.51
C LEU A 111 10.45 7.53 -5.79
N LYS A 112 11.57 7.65 -6.53
CA LYS A 112 12.92 7.69 -5.94
C LYS A 112 13.11 8.88 -5.01
N ASP A 113 12.64 10.05 -5.41
CA ASP A 113 12.72 11.26 -4.59
C ASP A 113 11.91 11.13 -3.31
N SER A 114 10.73 10.50 -3.39
CA SER A 114 9.87 10.22 -2.24
C SER A 114 10.51 9.22 -1.26
N LEU A 115 11.11 8.13 -1.77
CA LEU A 115 11.86 7.17 -0.95
C LEU A 115 13.08 7.81 -0.29
N LYS A 116 13.78 8.69 -1.00
CA LYS A 116 14.92 9.46 -0.47
C LYS A 116 14.46 10.42 0.64
N ALA A 117 13.39 11.17 0.42
CA ALA A 117 12.82 12.09 1.40
C ALA A 117 12.27 11.37 2.65
N ALA A 118 11.82 10.13 2.49
CA ALA A 118 11.43 9.26 3.60
C ALA A 118 12.63 8.61 4.31
N GLY A 119 13.85 8.68 3.73
CA GLY A 119 15.07 8.12 4.31
C GLY A 119 15.25 6.61 4.07
N CYS A 120 14.62 6.02 3.06
CA CYS A 120 14.67 4.59 2.82
C CYS A 120 15.11 4.17 1.41
N LEU A 121 15.56 5.09 0.57
CA LEU A 121 15.95 4.76 -0.81
C LEU A 121 17.03 3.69 -0.88
N GLU A 122 18.08 3.80 -0.06
CA GLU A 122 19.22 2.86 -0.05
C GLU A 122 18.83 1.45 0.38
N ASN A 123 17.77 1.34 1.18
CA ASN A 123 17.24 0.06 1.67
C ASN A 123 16.09 -0.47 0.79
N SER A 124 15.82 0.20 -0.34
CA SER A 124 14.70 -0.10 -1.23
C SER A 124 15.17 -0.78 -2.51
N GLN A 125 14.49 -1.85 -2.87
CA GLN A 125 14.57 -2.49 -4.18
C GLN A 125 13.32 -2.11 -4.99
N ILE A 126 13.50 -1.44 -6.13
CA ILE A 126 12.40 -1.06 -7.03
C ILE A 126 12.43 -2.01 -8.22
N ILE A 127 11.31 -2.68 -8.48
CA ILE A 127 11.11 -3.62 -9.58
C ILE A 127 10.02 -3.05 -10.49
N ASP A 128 10.32 -2.86 -11.76
CA ASP A 128 9.33 -2.49 -12.77
C ASP A 128 8.47 -3.70 -13.11
N ILE A 129 7.15 -3.55 -13.04
CA ILE A 129 6.17 -4.62 -13.24
C ILE A 129 5.13 -4.27 -14.32
N ASP A 130 5.56 -3.66 -15.44
CA ASP A 130 4.72 -3.36 -16.61
C ASP A 130 3.64 -2.28 -16.39
N ARG A 131 2.95 -2.29 -15.25
CA ARG A 131 1.84 -1.38 -14.93
C ARG A 131 2.09 -0.53 -13.70
N GLY A 132 3.31 -0.59 -13.17
CA GLY A 132 3.71 0.09 -11.96
C GLY A 132 5.06 -0.39 -11.46
N TYR A 133 5.33 -0.05 -10.23
CA TYR A 133 6.54 -0.47 -9.54
C TYR A 133 6.17 -1.32 -8.33
N PHE A 134 6.93 -2.38 -8.12
CA PHE A 134 6.90 -3.11 -6.87
C PHE A 134 8.13 -2.69 -6.06
N VAL A 135 7.90 -2.18 -4.86
CA VAL A 135 8.96 -1.71 -3.97
C VAL A 135 9.05 -2.62 -2.77
N LYS A 136 10.24 -3.15 -2.52
CA LYS A 136 10.58 -3.86 -1.30
C LYS A 136 11.54 -3.01 -0.49
N ILE A 137 11.18 -2.70 0.75
CA ILE A 137 12.03 -1.98 1.70
C ILE A 137 12.44 -2.95 2.81
N ARG A 138 13.74 -3.03 3.10
CA ARG A 138 14.29 -3.79 4.23
C ARG A 138 14.79 -2.82 5.30
N LYS A 139 14.51 -3.14 6.54
CA LYS A 139 14.97 -2.35 7.70
C LYS A 139 16.12 -3.04 8.39
#